data_5f6b34f860ee16c6664c51b213871cd9
#
_entry.id   5f6b34f860ee16c6664c51b213871cd9
#
_cell.length_a   1.000
_cell.length_b   1.000
_cell.length_c   1.000
_cell.angle_alpha   90.00
_cell.angle_beta   90.00
_cell.angle_gamma   90.00
#
_symmetry.space_group_name_H-M   'P 1'
#
loop_
_entity.id
_entity.type
_entity.pdbx_description
1 polymer ?
#
loop_
_entity_poly.entity_id
_entity_poly.type
_entity_poly.pdbx_seq_one_letter_code
_entity_poly.pdbx_strand_id
1 'polypeptide(L)'
;MRVLIVYDIDHTWDAAEISETRRSNRILFDALRKEGFETYLEELRDPHLDRILEKHDPRHTIVFNLCEALPGSSHPERRVTEIFENRGFTYTGNTPEVIDLSYDKQKTKELLTTLGIRVPDGAVLSAEEAHTWTLFPAIVKPSREHCSLTISEKSVVFDTASLKEQIRLVNSELN
;
A
#
# COMPACT_ATOMS: atom_id res chain seq x y z
N MET A 1 19.71 -9.98 18.24
CA MET A 1 18.92 -9.06 17.39
C MET A 1 17.45 -9.27 17.72
N ARG A 2 16.71 -8.20 17.94
CA ARG A 2 15.27 -8.23 18.22
C ARG A 2 14.48 -7.94 16.95
N VAL A 3 13.34 -8.56 16.82
CA VAL A 3 12.38 -8.30 15.72
C VAL A 3 11.06 -7.90 16.33
N LEU A 4 10.59 -6.71 15.99
CA LEU A 4 9.28 -6.21 16.36
C LEU A 4 8.36 -6.29 15.13
N ILE A 5 7.40 -7.20 15.14
CA ILE A 5 6.34 -7.26 14.13
C ILE A 5 5.27 -6.27 14.54
N VAL A 6 4.98 -5.29 13.69
CA VAL A 6 3.87 -4.34 13.88
C VAL A 6 2.90 -4.49 12.70
N TYR A 7 1.62 -4.63 13.01
CA TYR A 7 0.55 -4.72 12.02
C TYR A 7 -0.68 -3.96 12.49
N ASP A 8 -1.49 -3.51 11.57
CA ASP A 8 -2.78 -2.90 11.84
C ASP A 8 -3.93 -3.85 11.46
N ILE A 9 -5.12 -3.50 11.88
CA ILE A 9 -6.38 -4.13 11.50
C ILE A 9 -7.29 -3.04 10.94
N ASP A 10 -7.72 -3.21 9.71
CA ASP A 10 -8.70 -2.30 9.13
C ASP A 10 -10.06 -2.51 9.81
N HIS A 11 -10.67 -1.40 10.24
CA HIS A 11 -11.96 -1.40 10.93
C HIS A 11 -13.15 -1.80 10.02
N THR A 12 -12.92 -1.84 8.71
CA THR A 12 -13.91 -2.29 7.72
C THR A 12 -13.92 -3.80 7.52
N TRP A 13 -12.89 -4.49 8.01
CA TRP A 13 -12.77 -5.95 7.87
C TRP A 13 -13.78 -6.69 8.74
N ASP A 14 -14.24 -7.80 8.22
CA ASP A 14 -15.10 -8.71 8.98
C ASP A 14 -14.31 -9.56 10.01
N ALA A 15 -15.04 -10.27 10.86
CA ALA A 15 -14.43 -11.09 11.91
C ALA A 15 -13.54 -12.22 11.38
N ALA A 16 -13.80 -12.74 10.18
CA ALA A 16 -13.03 -13.79 9.56
C ALA A 16 -11.71 -13.25 9.02
N GLU A 17 -11.73 -12.10 8.35
CA GLU A 17 -10.54 -11.39 7.85
C GLU A 17 -9.61 -10.99 9.01
N ILE A 18 -10.16 -10.43 10.09
CA ILE A 18 -9.41 -10.08 11.30
C ILE A 18 -8.76 -11.33 11.91
N SER A 19 -9.50 -12.43 12.01
CA SER A 19 -8.99 -13.70 12.57
C SER A 19 -7.86 -14.27 11.70
N GLU A 20 -7.99 -14.22 10.39
CA GLU A 20 -7.00 -14.72 9.45
C GLU A 20 -5.72 -13.89 9.52
N THR A 21 -5.83 -12.55 9.57
CA THR A 21 -4.69 -11.65 9.71
C THR A 21 -3.92 -11.91 11.00
N ARG A 22 -4.63 -12.04 12.13
CA ARG A 22 -3.98 -12.40 13.40
C ARG A 22 -3.31 -13.76 13.36
N ARG A 23 -3.94 -14.75 12.73
CA ARG A 23 -3.38 -16.10 12.56
C ARG A 23 -2.09 -16.05 11.71
N SER A 24 -2.11 -15.36 10.59
CA SER A 24 -0.96 -15.24 9.70
C SER A 24 0.22 -14.54 10.38
N ASN A 25 -0.04 -13.44 11.09
CA ASN A 25 0.98 -12.73 11.86
C ASN A 25 1.55 -13.59 13.00
N ARG A 26 0.73 -14.43 13.62
CA ARG A 26 1.19 -15.38 14.63
C ARG A 26 2.11 -16.45 14.04
N ILE A 27 1.81 -16.97 12.86
CA ILE A 27 2.68 -17.93 12.16
C ILE A 27 4.05 -17.30 11.87
N LEU A 28 4.09 -16.05 11.40
CA LEU A 28 5.34 -15.31 11.18
C LEU A 28 6.13 -15.13 12.49
N PHE A 29 5.45 -14.73 13.56
CA PHE A 29 6.05 -14.58 14.88
C PHE A 29 6.69 -15.88 15.37
N ASP A 30 5.96 -16.99 15.27
CA ASP A 30 6.45 -18.31 15.72
C ASP A 30 7.62 -18.80 14.84
N ALA A 31 7.59 -18.51 13.53
CA ALA A 31 8.69 -18.84 12.62
C ALA A 31 9.97 -18.08 12.97
N LEU A 32 9.90 -16.77 13.20
CA LEU A 32 11.05 -15.96 13.60
C LEU A 32 11.62 -16.39 14.95
N ARG A 33 10.79 -16.76 15.90
CA ARG A 33 11.24 -17.31 17.19
C ARG A 33 11.96 -18.65 17.04
N LYS A 34 11.47 -19.49 16.14
CA LYS A 34 12.12 -20.79 15.84
C LYS A 34 13.51 -20.60 15.23
N GLU A 35 13.70 -19.55 14.46
CA GLU A 35 15.02 -19.16 13.93
C GLU A 35 15.93 -18.46 14.95
N GLY A 36 15.50 -18.34 16.21
CA GLY A 36 16.31 -17.82 17.31
C GLY A 36 16.25 -16.31 17.51
N PHE A 37 15.34 -15.61 16.85
CA PHE A 37 15.13 -14.17 17.09
C PHE A 37 14.32 -13.92 18.36
N GLU A 38 14.71 -12.91 19.14
CA GLU A 38 13.87 -12.35 20.20
C GLU A 38 12.78 -11.53 19.52
N THR A 39 11.55 -12.05 19.45
CA THR A 39 10.46 -11.51 18.61
C THR A 39 9.31 -10.99 19.46
N TYR A 40 8.81 -9.84 19.09
CA TYR A 40 7.62 -9.17 19.65
C TYR A 40 6.55 -9.06 18.57
N LEU A 41 5.28 -9.11 18.95
CA LEU A 41 4.13 -9.01 18.03
C LEU A 41 3.15 -8.01 18.61
N GLU A 42 2.98 -6.87 17.94
CA GLU A 42 2.16 -5.75 18.39
C GLU A 42 1.11 -5.39 17.32
N GLU A 43 -0.15 -5.37 17.74
CA GLU A 43 -1.28 -4.91 16.93
C GLU A 43 -1.47 -3.40 17.15
N LEU A 44 -1.39 -2.61 16.10
CA LEU A 44 -1.64 -1.17 16.13
C LEU A 44 -3.15 -0.92 16.14
N ARG A 45 -3.69 -0.54 17.30
CA ARG A 45 -5.13 -0.34 17.53
C ARG A 45 -5.56 1.12 17.52
N ASP A 46 -4.61 2.01 17.65
CA ASP A 46 -4.82 3.45 17.70
C ASP A 46 -3.71 4.17 16.90
N PRO A 47 -3.83 5.47 16.58
CA PRO A 47 -2.82 6.18 15.78
C PRO A 47 -1.48 6.39 16.52
N HIS A 48 -1.31 5.87 17.73
CA HIS A 48 -0.15 6.11 18.57
C HIS A 48 0.94 5.02 18.43
N LEU A 49 1.44 4.83 17.21
CA LEU A 49 2.55 3.91 16.95
C LEU A 49 3.77 4.20 17.84
N ASP A 50 4.01 5.46 18.18
CA ASP A 50 5.07 5.89 19.10
C ASP A 50 5.05 5.14 20.43
N ARG A 51 3.88 4.86 21.00
CA ARG A 51 3.76 4.12 22.28
C ARG A 51 4.25 2.67 22.20
N ILE A 52 4.12 2.05 21.02
CA ILE A 52 4.68 0.73 20.76
C ILE A 52 6.20 0.85 20.70
N LEU A 53 6.71 1.78 19.90
CA LEU A 53 8.14 1.95 19.64
C LEU A 53 8.94 2.38 20.88
N GLU A 54 8.38 3.17 21.78
CA GLU A 54 9.02 3.61 23.03
C GLU A 54 9.47 2.46 23.95
N LYS A 55 8.89 1.28 23.79
CA LYS A 55 9.26 0.07 24.55
C LYS A 55 10.52 -0.62 23.99
N HIS A 56 11.03 -0.18 22.85
CA HIS A 56 12.09 -0.86 22.11
C HIS A 56 13.27 0.06 21.82
N ASP A 57 14.49 -0.48 21.86
CA ASP A 57 15.71 0.26 21.48
C ASP A 57 15.95 0.10 19.98
N PRO A 58 15.92 1.18 19.18
CA PRO A 58 16.09 1.12 17.73
C PRO A 58 17.46 0.58 17.29
N ARG A 59 18.50 0.69 18.14
CA ARG A 59 19.84 0.16 17.83
C ARG A 59 19.89 -1.36 17.84
N HIS A 60 18.94 -2.02 18.47
CA HIS A 60 18.90 -3.47 18.67
C HIS A 60 17.64 -4.14 18.14
N THR A 61 16.73 -3.35 17.57
CA THR A 61 15.42 -3.84 17.11
C THR A 61 15.22 -3.48 15.64
N ILE A 62 14.87 -4.47 14.83
CA ILE A 62 14.37 -4.29 13.46
C ILE A 62 12.84 -4.39 13.51
N VAL A 63 12.16 -3.45 12.88
CA VAL A 63 10.70 -3.50 12.73
C VAL A 63 10.36 -4.31 11.48
N PHE A 64 9.61 -5.39 11.65
CA PHE A 64 8.95 -6.08 10.55
C PHE A 64 7.60 -5.39 10.34
N ASN A 65 7.57 -4.48 9.37
CA ASN A 65 6.42 -3.61 9.11
C ASN A 65 5.37 -4.35 8.28
N LEU A 66 4.19 -4.53 8.85
CA LEU A 66 2.98 -5.05 8.20
C LEU A 66 1.81 -4.08 8.38
N CYS A 67 2.10 -2.80 8.66
CA CYS A 67 1.08 -1.77 8.74
C CYS A 67 0.83 -1.17 7.36
N GLU A 68 -0.41 -1.24 6.92
CA GLU A 68 -0.89 -0.60 5.69
C GLU A 68 -1.59 0.73 6.00
N ALA A 69 -2.00 0.93 7.25
CA ALA A 69 -2.73 2.12 7.65
C ALA A 69 -2.28 2.67 9.01
N LEU A 70 -2.34 4.00 9.12
CA LEU A 70 -2.34 4.69 10.40
C LEU A 70 -3.70 5.38 10.54
N PRO A 71 -4.54 4.98 11.51
CA PRO A 71 -5.88 5.54 11.66
C PRO A 71 -5.89 7.08 11.66
N GLY A 72 -6.75 7.68 10.83
CA GLY A 72 -6.89 9.14 10.75
C GLY A 72 -5.86 9.89 9.90
N SER A 73 -4.99 9.20 9.14
CA SER A 73 -4.04 9.80 8.21
C SER A 73 -4.57 9.79 6.77
N SER A 74 -4.32 10.85 6.01
CA SER A 74 -4.62 10.93 4.58
C SER A 74 -3.66 10.12 3.69
N HIS A 75 -2.47 9.83 4.20
CA HIS A 75 -1.46 8.95 3.59
C HIS A 75 -0.95 8.00 4.68
N PRO A 76 -1.77 7.02 5.06
CA PRO A 76 -1.54 6.24 6.27
C PRO A 76 -0.25 5.44 6.25
N GLU A 77 0.05 4.78 5.14
CA GLU A 77 1.24 3.94 4.97
C GLU A 77 2.54 4.76 5.02
N ARG A 78 2.59 5.90 4.31
CA ARG A 78 3.71 6.83 4.38
C ARG A 78 3.98 7.27 5.82
N ARG A 79 2.92 7.62 6.56
CA ARG A 79 3.04 8.13 7.93
C ARG A 79 3.62 7.10 8.89
N VAL A 80 3.31 5.82 8.70
CA VAL A 80 3.90 4.71 9.47
C VAL A 80 5.42 4.71 9.33
N THR A 81 5.91 4.73 8.09
CA THR A 81 7.35 4.66 7.81
C THR A 81 8.09 5.94 8.22
N GLU A 82 7.47 7.12 8.09
CA GLU A 82 8.01 8.37 8.65
C GLU A 82 8.25 8.28 10.17
N ILE A 83 7.33 7.65 10.91
CA ILE A 83 7.50 7.47 12.36
C ILE A 83 8.67 6.54 12.66
N PHE A 84 8.84 5.43 11.92
CA PHE A 84 10.00 4.56 12.09
C PHE A 84 11.32 5.29 11.85
N GLU A 85 11.43 6.07 10.77
CA GLU A 85 12.62 6.85 10.45
C GLU A 85 12.92 7.92 11.50
N ASN A 86 11.91 8.68 11.91
CA ASN A 86 12.05 9.71 12.94
C ASN A 86 12.49 9.16 14.30
N ARG A 87 12.15 7.90 14.60
CA ARG A 87 12.57 7.18 15.80
C ARG A 87 13.87 6.39 15.64
N GLY A 88 14.47 6.42 14.45
CA GLY A 88 15.75 5.77 14.14
C GLY A 88 15.69 4.25 14.02
N PHE A 89 14.52 3.68 13.75
CA PHE A 89 14.37 2.25 13.53
C PHE A 89 14.75 1.83 12.11
N THR A 90 15.45 0.70 12.00
CA THR A 90 15.52 -0.06 10.76
C THR A 90 14.22 -0.85 10.60
N TYR A 91 13.62 -0.84 9.42
CA TYR A 91 12.35 -1.52 9.16
C TYR A 91 12.32 -2.21 7.80
N THR A 92 11.41 -3.14 7.61
CA THR A 92 11.16 -3.77 6.31
C THR A 92 10.14 -2.95 5.52
N GLY A 93 10.33 -2.87 4.21
CA GLY A 93 9.48 -2.11 3.30
C GLY A 93 10.21 -0.93 2.66
N ASN A 94 9.45 -0.01 2.10
CA ASN A 94 9.97 1.13 1.37
C ASN A 94 10.03 2.40 2.24
N THR A 95 10.88 3.35 1.81
CA THR A 95 10.92 4.69 2.43
C THR A 95 9.63 5.47 2.15
N PRO A 96 9.33 6.51 2.96
CA PRO A 96 8.16 7.35 2.74
C PRO A 96 8.06 7.92 1.31
N GLU A 97 9.19 8.30 0.70
CA GLU A 97 9.25 8.85 -0.65
C GLU A 97 8.91 7.80 -1.71
N VAL A 98 9.38 6.56 -1.52
CA VAL A 98 9.08 5.45 -2.46
C VAL A 98 7.62 5.04 -2.35
N ILE A 99 7.05 5.08 -1.14
CA ILE A 99 5.61 4.85 -0.92
C ILE A 99 4.80 5.89 -1.69
N ASP A 100 5.07 7.18 -1.51
CA ASP A 100 4.38 8.26 -2.24
C ASP A 100 4.50 8.10 -3.76
N LEU A 101 5.69 7.73 -4.24
CA LEU A 101 5.91 7.49 -5.66
C LEU A 101 5.03 6.33 -6.16
N SER A 102 4.95 5.24 -5.39
CA SER A 102 4.18 4.05 -5.77
C SER A 102 2.68 4.31 -5.85
N TYR A 103 2.16 5.29 -5.09
CA TYR A 103 0.77 5.74 -5.17
C TYR A 103 0.46 6.45 -6.49
N ASP A 104 1.43 7.13 -7.10
CA ASP A 104 1.25 7.85 -8.36
C ASP A 104 1.77 7.01 -9.55
N LYS A 105 0.84 6.29 -10.19
CA LYS A 105 1.17 5.38 -11.30
C LYS A 105 1.80 6.12 -12.49
N GLN A 106 1.43 7.38 -12.71
CA GLN A 106 2.00 8.17 -13.79
C GLN A 106 3.44 8.55 -13.49
N LYS A 107 3.73 9.07 -12.30
CA LYS A 107 5.11 9.40 -11.88
C LYS A 107 6.01 8.16 -11.84
N THR A 108 5.47 7.02 -11.39
CA THR A 108 6.20 5.75 -11.42
C THR A 108 6.61 5.38 -12.85
N LYS A 109 5.69 5.48 -13.83
CA LYS A 109 5.99 5.24 -15.23
C LYS A 109 7.04 6.20 -15.78
N GLU A 110 6.92 7.48 -15.49
CA GLU A 110 7.86 8.52 -15.89
C GLU A 110 9.28 8.19 -15.36
N LEU A 111 9.41 7.87 -14.07
CA LEU A 111 10.69 7.47 -13.50
C LEU A 111 11.26 6.23 -14.16
N LEU A 112 10.48 5.17 -14.32
CA LEU A 112 10.94 3.93 -14.97
C LEU A 112 11.40 4.19 -16.39
N THR A 113 10.71 5.05 -17.12
CA THR A 113 11.09 5.44 -18.49
C THR A 113 12.44 6.18 -18.50
N THR A 114 12.68 7.10 -17.54
CA THR A 114 13.98 7.80 -17.45
C THR A 114 15.14 6.86 -17.13
N LEU A 115 14.85 5.74 -16.49
CA LEU A 115 15.81 4.67 -16.19
C LEU A 115 15.98 3.66 -17.35
N GLY A 116 15.33 3.88 -18.50
CA GLY A 116 15.39 2.99 -19.65
C GLY A 116 14.58 1.69 -19.49
N ILE A 117 13.73 1.61 -18.46
CA ILE A 117 12.86 0.45 -18.23
C ILE A 117 11.60 0.60 -19.08
N ARG A 118 11.28 -0.42 -19.88
CA ARG A 118 10.05 -0.41 -20.68
C ARG A 118 8.81 -0.51 -19.81
N VAL A 119 7.89 0.41 -20.03
CA VAL A 119 6.57 0.43 -19.38
C VAL A 119 5.48 0.32 -20.44
N PRO A 120 4.30 -0.23 -20.12
CA PRO A 120 3.14 -0.20 -21.01
C PRO A 120 2.74 1.25 -21.34
N ASP A 121 2.21 1.47 -22.55
CA ASP A 121 1.58 2.75 -22.88
C ASP A 121 0.48 3.08 -21.86
N GLY A 122 0.26 4.35 -21.60
CA GLY A 122 -0.76 4.78 -20.65
C GLY A 122 -0.82 6.29 -20.52
N ALA A 123 -2.00 6.78 -20.18
CA ALA A 123 -2.27 8.17 -19.92
C ALA A 123 -3.23 8.33 -18.74
N VAL A 124 -3.21 9.48 -18.08
CA VAL A 124 -4.24 9.90 -17.14
C VAL A 124 -5.26 10.71 -17.94
N LEU A 125 -6.50 10.23 -17.96
CA LEU A 125 -7.56 10.81 -18.80
C LEU A 125 -8.80 11.06 -17.96
N SER A 126 -9.48 12.16 -18.27
CA SER A 126 -10.89 12.37 -17.90
C SER A 126 -11.82 11.61 -18.86
N ALA A 127 -13.09 11.46 -18.50
CA ALA A 127 -14.08 10.84 -19.39
C ALA A 127 -14.29 11.65 -20.69
N GLU A 128 -14.10 12.95 -20.66
CA GLU A 128 -14.17 13.85 -21.81
C GLU A 128 -12.99 13.65 -22.77
N GLU A 129 -11.82 13.29 -22.24
CA GLU A 129 -10.58 13.03 -22.99
C GLU A 129 -10.47 11.60 -23.51
N ALA A 130 -11.39 10.70 -23.17
CA ALA A 130 -11.37 9.29 -23.59
C ALA A 130 -11.20 9.11 -25.11
N HIS A 131 -11.67 10.07 -25.91
CA HIS A 131 -11.54 10.05 -27.38
C HIS A 131 -10.09 10.21 -27.89
N THR A 132 -9.18 10.64 -27.04
CA THR A 132 -7.74 10.79 -27.41
C THR A 132 -6.98 9.48 -27.32
N TRP A 133 -7.52 8.46 -26.63
CA TRP A 133 -6.91 7.16 -26.50
C TRP A 133 -7.32 6.22 -27.65
N THR A 134 -6.35 5.61 -28.30
CA THR A 134 -6.57 4.75 -29.48
C THR A 134 -6.00 3.33 -29.35
N LEU A 135 -5.28 3.05 -28.27
CA LEU A 135 -4.63 1.76 -28.08
C LEU A 135 -5.54 0.81 -27.26
N PHE A 136 -6.15 -0.14 -27.93
CA PHE A 136 -7.02 -1.15 -27.30
C PHE A 136 -6.52 -2.58 -27.56
N PRO A 137 -6.81 -3.56 -26.64
CA PRO A 137 -7.52 -3.37 -25.39
C PRO A 137 -6.70 -2.55 -24.36
N ALA A 138 -7.41 -1.83 -23.48
CA ALA A 138 -6.80 -1.06 -22.41
C ALA A 138 -7.43 -1.41 -21.05
N ILE A 139 -6.68 -1.19 -19.97
CA ILE A 139 -7.20 -1.35 -18.60
C ILE A 139 -7.32 0.02 -17.92
N VAL A 140 -8.50 0.31 -17.39
CA VAL A 140 -8.77 1.52 -16.60
C VAL A 140 -8.50 1.24 -15.13
N LYS A 141 -7.70 2.10 -14.52
CA LYS A 141 -7.32 2.01 -13.10
C LYS A 141 -7.33 3.39 -12.48
N PRO A 142 -7.63 3.53 -11.18
CA PRO A 142 -7.36 4.76 -10.46
C PRO A 142 -5.90 5.17 -10.59
N SER A 143 -5.63 6.45 -10.82
CA SER A 143 -4.25 6.94 -10.99
C SER A 143 -3.45 6.95 -9.68
N ARG A 144 -4.13 7.08 -8.53
CA ARG A 144 -3.53 7.28 -7.21
C ARG A 144 -4.12 6.39 -6.12
N GLU A 145 -4.40 5.14 -6.42
CA GLU A 145 -4.93 4.17 -5.46
C GLU A 145 -4.13 2.88 -5.46
N HIS A 146 -4.17 2.16 -4.34
CA HIS A 146 -3.62 0.83 -4.18
C HIS A 146 -4.72 -0.25 -4.07
N CYS A 147 -4.30 -1.48 -3.81
CA CYS A 147 -5.14 -2.62 -3.45
C CYS A 147 -6.22 -2.99 -4.45
N SER A 148 -6.03 -2.68 -5.73
CA SER A 148 -6.98 -3.04 -6.80
C SER A 148 -8.40 -2.51 -6.60
N LEU A 149 -8.55 -1.43 -5.82
CA LEU A 149 -9.83 -0.75 -5.65
C LEU A 149 -10.46 -0.43 -7.01
N THR A 150 -11.75 -0.70 -7.15
CA THR A 150 -12.53 -0.49 -8.37
C THR A 150 -12.07 -1.30 -9.61
N ILE A 151 -11.09 -2.21 -9.47
CA ILE A 151 -10.61 -3.03 -10.58
C ILE A 151 -11.40 -4.34 -10.64
N SER A 152 -12.00 -4.62 -11.79
CA SER A 152 -12.72 -5.84 -12.10
C SER A 152 -12.48 -6.26 -13.56
N GLU A 153 -13.11 -7.33 -14.02
CA GLU A 153 -13.07 -7.70 -15.43
C GLU A 153 -13.59 -6.59 -16.36
N LYS A 154 -14.52 -5.75 -15.87
CA LYS A 154 -15.05 -4.59 -16.60
C LYS A 154 -14.04 -3.46 -16.77
N SER A 155 -12.94 -3.47 -16.00
CA SER A 155 -11.87 -2.48 -16.15
C SER A 155 -11.08 -2.66 -17.44
N VAL A 156 -11.20 -3.80 -18.12
CA VAL A 156 -10.63 -4.02 -19.45
C VAL A 156 -11.65 -3.54 -20.49
N VAL A 157 -11.23 -2.57 -21.29
CA VAL A 157 -12.07 -1.88 -22.29
C VAL A 157 -11.51 -2.07 -23.70
N PHE A 158 -12.40 -2.08 -24.70
CA PHE A 158 -12.03 -2.46 -26.07
C PHE A 158 -12.29 -1.33 -27.09
N ASP A 159 -12.92 -0.22 -26.65
CA ASP A 159 -13.24 0.93 -27.48
C ASP A 159 -13.39 2.21 -26.63
N THR A 160 -13.52 3.34 -27.32
CA THR A 160 -13.65 4.65 -26.68
C THR A 160 -14.94 4.78 -25.84
N ALA A 161 -16.02 4.14 -26.22
CA ALA A 161 -17.29 4.25 -25.51
C ALA A 161 -17.19 3.55 -24.15
N SER A 162 -16.72 2.30 -24.13
CA SER A 162 -16.48 1.53 -22.91
C SER A 162 -15.40 2.20 -22.03
N LEU A 163 -14.35 2.80 -22.62
CA LEU A 163 -13.34 3.55 -21.90
C LEU A 163 -13.95 4.73 -21.14
N LYS A 164 -14.79 5.53 -21.83
CA LYS A 164 -15.46 6.69 -21.22
C LYS A 164 -16.39 6.31 -20.09
N GLU A 165 -17.15 5.23 -20.26
CA GLU A 165 -18.05 4.70 -19.23
C GLU A 165 -17.27 4.22 -18.00
N GLN A 166 -16.20 3.45 -18.20
CA GLN A 166 -15.40 2.91 -17.12
C GLN A 166 -14.66 4.02 -16.34
N ILE A 167 -14.17 5.08 -17.00
CA ILE A 167 -13.59 6.24 -16.29
C ILE A 167 -14.64 6.91 -15.40
N ARG A 168 -15.88 7.07 -15.87
CA ARG A 168 -16.97 7.65 -15.06
C ARG A 168 -17.29 6.78 -13.85
N LEU A 169 -17.35 5.46 -14.04
CA LEU A 169 -17.61 4.52 -12.96
C LEU A 169 -16.53 4.63 -11.87
N VAL A 170 -15.25 4.54 -12.24
CA VAL A 170 -14.13 4.67 -11.32
C VAL A 170 -14.18 6.00 -10.55
N ASN A 171 -14.45 7.12 -11.23
CA ASN A 171 -14.56 8.41 -10.56
C ASN A 171 -15.75 8.49 -9.60
N SER A 172 -16.86 7.79 -9.89
CA SER A 172 -18.04 7.78 -9.01
C SER A 172 -17.86 6.90 -7.77
N GLU A 173 -17.01 5.89 -7.84
CA GLU A 173 -16.72 4.97 -6.71
C GLU A 173 -15.67 5.55 -5.74
N LEU A 174 -14.87 6.52 -6.20
CA LEU A 174 -13.80 7.13 -5.40
C LEU A 174 -14.18 8.50 -4.78
N ASN A 175 -15.37 9.04 -5.09
CA ASN A 175 -15.92 10.25 -4.49
C ASN A 175 -16.96 9.92 -3.42
#